data_4cd9c90d299aeb27a378470b74394949
#
_entry.id   4cd9c90d299aeb27a378470b74394949
#
_cell.length_a   1.000
_cell.length_b   1.000
_cell.length_c   1.000
_cell.angle_alpha   90.00
_cell.angle_beta   90.00
_cell.angle_gamma   90.00
#
_symmetry.space_group_name_H-M   'P 1'
#
loop_
_entity.id
_entity.type
_entity.pdbx_description
1 polymer ?
#
loop_
_entity_poly.entity_id
_entity_poly.type
_entity_poly.pdbx_seq_one_letter_code
_entity_poly.pdbx_strand_id
1 'polypeptide(L)'
;GGIFPMVPGHEIVGHVGAVGSAVTRFKVGDAVGVGCFVDSCRECASCRDGVEQYCTNGMTVTYNGYERGTQTPTYGGYSTRVVVDENYVLRVHAGIPLDRAASLLCAGITVYSPLRHYGLKAGQQIAVVGLGGLGHMGVKIARAMGAKVTVLSTSPGKRDDALALGADGFAATREPATFRTL
;
A
#
# COMPACT_ATOMS: atom_id res chain seq x y z
N GLY A 1 -16.36 -12.95 -7.74
CA GLY A 1 -15.80 -13.36 -9.02
C GLY A 1 -15.07 -12.22 -9.69
N GLY A 2 -14.25 -12.50 -10.73
CA GLY A 2 -13.58 -11.46 -11.49
C GLY A 2 -14.48 -10.90 -12.60
N ILE A 3 -14.28 -9.64 -12.95
CA ILE A 3 -14.88 -8.97 -14.10
C ILE A 3 -13.91 -9.15 -15.28
N PHE A 4 -14.37 -9.78 -16.38
CA PHE A 4 -13.53 -10.04 -17.55
C PHE A 4 -14.09 -9.35 -18.80
N PRO A 5 -13.19 -8.87 -19.72
CA PRO A 5 -11.72 -8.92 -19.65
C PRO A 5 -11.14 -8.07 -18.53
N MET A 6 -10.05 -8.53 -17.90
CA MET A 6 -9.42 -7.85 -16.76
C MET A 6 -7.98 -7.43 -17.06
N VAL A 7 -7.61 -6.23 -16.65
CA VAL A 7 -6.22 -5.79 -16.53
C VAL A 7 -5.95 -5.55 -15.05
N PRO A 8 -5.17 -6.41 -14.36
CA PRO A 8 -4.90 -6.26 -12.94
C PRO A 8 -3.83 -5.20 -12.63
N GLY A 9 -3.51 -5.04 -11.34
CA GLY A 9 -2.45 -4.18 -10.83
C GLY A 9 -2.99 -2.91 -10.18
N HIS A 10 -2.61 -2.71 -8.90
CA HIS A 10 -2.99 -1.55 -8.09
C HIS A 10 -1.81 -0.96 -7.30
N GLU A 11 -0.60 -1.26 -7.73
CA GLU A 11 0.64 -0.66 -7.25
C GLU A 11 1.32 0.00 -8.47
N ILE A 12 0.78 1.13 -8.90
CA ILE A 12 1.10 1.76 -10.17
C ILE A 12 2.03 2.95 -9.92
N VAL A 13 3.14 2.99 -10.64
CA VAL A 13 4.04 4.15 -10.69
C VAL A 13 4.38 4.50 -12.12
N GLY A 14 4.64 5.77 -12.37
CA GLY A 14 4.97 6.25 -13.70
C GLY A 14 5.12 7.75 -13.75
N HIS A 15 5.03 8.29 -14.95
CA HIS A 15 5.06 9.71 -15.20
C HIS A 15 3.75 10.16 -15.84
N VAL A 16 3.31 11.36 -15.47
CA VAL A 16 2.17 11.99 -16.10
C VAL A 16 2.47 12.22 -17.58
N GLY A 17 1.72 11.56 -18.46
CA GLY A 17 1.88 11.70 -19.93
C GLY A 17 1.01 12.79 -20.52
N ALA A 18 -0.17 13.03 -19.92
CA ALA A 18 -1.11 14.08 -20.31
C ALA A 18 -1.96 14.49 -19.12
N VAL A 19 -2.52 15.69 -19.15
CA VAL A 19 -3.46 16.21 -18.15
C VAL A 19 -4.68 16.81 -18.84
N GLY A 20 -5.86 16.66 -18.21
CA GLY A 20 -7.07 17.35 -18.63
C GLY A 20 -7.00 18.86 -18.32
N SER A 21 -7.83 19.65 -18.98
CA SER A 21 -7.82 21.12 -18.85
C SER A 21 -8.15 21.62 -17.43
N ALA A 22 -8.82 20.82 -16.61
CA ALA A 22 -9.19 21.17 -15.24
C ALA A 22 -8.17 20.69 -14.19
N VAL A 23 -7.15 19.92 -14.58
CA VAL A 23 -6.12 19.43 -13.67
C VAL A 23 -5.22 20.57 -13.21
N THR A 24 -5.04 20.69 -11.91
CA THR A 24 -4.24 21.76 -11.28
C THR A 24 -3.09 21.23 -10.43
N ARG A 25 -3.16 19.98 -9.97
CA ARG A 25 -2.20 19.40 -9.01
C ARG A 25 -0.97 18.80 -9.68
N PHE A 26 -1.06 18.45 -10.96
CA PHE A 26 -0.01 17.73 -11.68
C PHE A 26 0.24 18.34 -13.06
N LYS A 27 1.44 18.10 -13.57
CA LYS A 27 1.86 18.46 -14.94
C LYS A 27 2.54 17.27 -15.61
N VAL A 28 2.63 17.30 -16.93
CA VAL A 28 3.34 16.31 -17.73
C VAL A 28 4.80 16.17 -17.23
N GLY A 29 5.24 14.93 -17.06
CA GLY A 29 6.55 14.58 -16.54
C GLY A 29 6.62 14.38 -15.03
N ASP A 30 5.61 14.76 -14.25
CA ASP A 30 5.60 14.51 -12.80
C ASP A 30 5.65 13.00 -12.51
N ALA A 31 6.49 12.60 -11.56
CA ALA A 31 6.55 11.22 -11.04
C ALA A 31 5.37 10.98 -10.09
N VAL A 32 4.55 10.00 -10.38
CA VAL A 32 3.29 9.76 -9.69
C VAL A 32 3.03 8.29 -9.43
N GLY A 33 2.09 8.03 -8.52
CA GLY A 33 1.61 6.70 -8.22
C GLY A 33 0.11 6.65 -8.03
N VAL A 34 -0.47 5.47 -8.25
CA VAL A 34 -1.89 5.15 -8.02
C VAL A 34 -1.98 3.85 -7.22
N GLY A 35 -2.77 3.87 -6.17
CA GLY A 35 -2.95 2.74 -5.26
C GLY A 35 -4.18 1.90 -5.55
N CYS A 36 -4.83 1.42 -4.49
CA CYS A 36 -5.87 0.39 -4.55
C CYS A 36 -7.23 0.88 -5.04
N PHE A 37 -7.50 2.20 -5.05
CA PHE A 37 -8.77 2.78 -5.49
C PHE A 37 -8.55 4.09 -6.22
N VAL A 38 -9.48 4.43 -7.11
CA VAL A 38 -9.38 5.53 -8.07
C VAL A 38 -10.56 6.47 -8.03
N ASP A 39 -11.58 6.19 -7.22
CA ASP A 39 -12.71 7.10 -7.00
C ASP A 39 -13.48 6.76 -5.71
N SER A 40 -14.28 7.73 -5.23
CA SER A 40 -15.23 7.59 -4.13
C SER A 40 -16.42 8.53 -4.36
N CYS A 41 -17.43 8.56 -3.48
CA CYS A 41 -18.56 9.48 -3.65
C CYS A 41 -18.21 10.95 -3.37
N ARG A 42 -17.13 11.24 -2.67
CA ARG A 42 -16.60 12.57 -2.32
C ARG A 42 -17.51 13.43 -1.44
N GLU A 43 -18.71 12.96 -1.08
CA GLU A 43 -19.75 13.73 -0.37
C GLU A 43 -20.14 13.14 1.00
N CYS A 44 -19.91 11.85 1.27
CA CYS A 44 -20.21 11.26 2.56
C CYS A 44 -19.22 11.76 3.64
N ALA A 45 -19.53 11.52 4.91
CA ALA A 45 -18.69 11.95 6.02
C ALA A 45 -17.25 11.44 5.87
N SER A 46 -17.06 10.15 5.62
CA SER A 46 -15.73 9.57 5.43
C SER A 46 -14.92 10.24 4.31
N CYS A 47 -15.57 10.56 3.18
CA CYS A 47 -14.90 11.26 2.08
C CYS A 47 -14.53 12.70 2.45
N ARG A 48 -15.40 13.40 3.17
CA ARG A 48 -15.12 14.77 3.65
C ARG A 48 -14.00 14.81 4.69
N ASP A 49 -13.87 13.73 5.47
CA ASP A 49 -12.83 13.58 6.47
C ASP A 49 -11.48 13.07 5.89
N GLY A 50 -11.40 12.86 4.56
CA GLY A 50 -10.17 12.39 3.89
C GLY A 50 -9.84 10.93 4.14
N VAL A 51 -10.85 10.10 4.41
CA VAL A 51 -10.73 8.65 4.62
C VAL A 51 -11.62 7.89 3.64
N GLU A 52 -11.41 8.17 2.35
CA GLU A 52 -12.23 7.70 1.22
C GLU A 52 -12.29 6.18 1.11
N GLN A 53 -11.30 5.46 1.66
CA GLN A 53 -11.33 3.99 1.77
C GLN A 53 -12.52 3.48 2.59
N TYR A 54 -13.13 4.32 3.42
CA TYR A 54 -14.34 4.06 4.20
C TYR A 54 -15.60 4.73 3.60
N CYS A 55 -15.58 5.07 2.32
CA CYS A 55 -16.72 5.65 1.63
C CYS A 55 -17.98 4.82 1.84
N THR A 56 -19.03 5.41 2.42
CA THR A 56 -20.29 4.69 2.71
C THR A 56 -21.06 4.27 1.46
N ASN A 57 -20.79 4.95 0.33
CA ASN A 57 -21.35 4.62 -0.98
C ASN A 57 -20.41 3.74 -1.82
N GLY A 58 -19.39 3.14 -1.18
CA GLY A 58 -18.35 2.32 -1.80
C GLY A 58 -17.29 3.17 -2.51
N MET A 59 -16.04 2.74 -2.40
CA MET A 59 -14.94 3.25 -3.23
C MET A 59 -14.90 2.50 -4.57
N THR A 60 -14.36 3.15 -5.61
CA THR A 60 -14.08 2.50 -6.89
C THR A 60 -12.66 1.93 -6.87
N VAL A 61 -12.54 0.62 -6.94
CA VAL A 61 -11.23 -0.03 -6.96
C VAL A 61 -10.51 0.16 -8.29
N THR A 62 -9.19 0.17 -8.26
CA THR A 62 -8.33 0.45 -9.41
C THR A 62 -8.51 -0.53 -10.56
N TYR A 63 -8.87 -1.78 -10.28
CA TYR A 63 -9.27 -2.79 -11.25
C TYR A 63 -10.30 -3.75 -10.66
N ASN A 64 -10.94 -4.56 -11.49
CA ASN A 64 -12.00 -5.49 -11.07
C ASN A 64 -13.20 -4.81 -10.39
N GLY A 65 -13.51 -3.61 -10.80
CA GLY A 65 -14.66 -2.81 -10.39
C GLY A 65 -15.28 -2.11 -11.58
N TYR A 66 -16.18 -1.19 -11.31
CA TYR A 66 -16.81 -0.34 -12.32
C TYR A 66 -16.60 1.12 -11.98
N GLU A 67 -16.42 1.96 -13.00
CA GLU A 67 -16.47 3.40 -12.85
C GLU A 67 -17.80 3.84 -12.25
N ARG A 68 -17.76 4.79 -11.35
CA ARG A 68 -18.94 5.24 -10.60
C ARG A 68 -20.05 5.73 -11.53
N GLY A 69 -21.25 5.20 -11.31
CA GLY A 69 -22.43 5.55 -12.10
C GLY A 69 -22.47 4.95 -13.51
N THR A 70 -21.54 4.05 -13.84
CA THR A 70 -21.48 3.39 -15.15
C THR A 70 -21.35 1.87 -15.03
N GLN A 71 -21.31 1.19 -16.17
CA GLN A 71 -20.96 -0.24 -16.27
C GLN A 71 -19.58 -0.42 -16.94
N THR A 72 -18.78 0.65 -17.01
CA THR A 72 -17.42 0.61 -17.57
C THR A 72 -16.49 -0.07 -16.57
N PRO A 73 -15.84 -1.20 -16.90
CA PRO A 73 -14.89 -1.83 -16.00
C PRO A 73 -13.66 -0.95 -15.73
N THR A 74 -13.17 -0.98 -14.50
CA THR A 74 -11.88 -0.38 -14.18
C THR A 74 -10.74 -1.32 -14.53
N TYR A 75 -9.65 -0.76 -15.06
CA TYR A 75 -8.46 -1.47 -15.49
C TYR A 75 -7.22 -0.96 -14.77
N GLY A 76 -6.40 -1.90 -14.28
CA GLY A 76 -5.23 -1.61 -13.46
C GLY A 76 -3.94 -1.38 -14.25
N GLY A 77 -2.84 -1.41 -13.51
CA GLY A 77 -1.53 -0.97 -13.96
C GLY A 77 -0.74 -1.94 -14.83
N TYR A 78 -1.22 -3.16 -15.10
CA TYR A 78 -0.57 -4.04 -16.07
C TYR A 78 -0.89 -3.57 -17.50
N SER A 79 -0.67 -2.29 -17.71
CA SER A 79 -0.92 -1.57 -18.95
C SER A 79 0.14 -0.50 -19.16
N THR A 80 0.22 0.04 -20.36
CA THR A 80 1.17 1.12 -20.68
C THR A 80 0.69 2.50 -20.20
N ARG A 81 -0.61 2.65 -19.96
CA ARG A 81 -1.24 3.90 -19.52
C ARG A 81 -2.49 3.62 -18.71
N VAL A 82 -2.75 4.47 -17.72
CA VAL A 82 -4.00 4.53 -16.97
C VAL A 82 -4.49 5.97 -16.94
N VAL A 83 -5.80 6.19 -16.88
CA VAL A 83 -6.41 7.49 -16.69
C VAL A 83 -7.07 7.50 -15.31
N VAL A 84 -6.71 8.46 -14.49
CA VAL A 84 -7.15 8.54 -13.08
C VAL A 84 -7.44 10.00 -12.74
N ASP A 85 -8.48 10.23 -11.95
CA ASP A 85 -8.77 11.55 -11.39
C ASP A 85 -7.62 12.02 -10.48
N GLU A 86 -7.23 13.29 -10.59
CA GLU A 86 -6.08 13.84 -9.88
C GLU A 86 -6.16 13.69 -8.35
N ASN A 87 -7.35 13.53 -7.77
CA ASN A 87 -7.53 13.35 -6.33
C ASN A 87 -7.06 11.97 -5.83
N TYR A 88 -6.95 11.00 -6.73
CA TYR A 88 -6.49 9.63 -6.42
C TYR A 88 -5.07 9.36 -6.95
N VAL A 89 -4.38 10.40 -7.40
CA VAL A 89 -2.99 10.35 -7.84
C VAL A 89 -2.10 10.90 -6.73
N LEU A 90 -1.02 10.20 -6.44
CA LEU A 90 -0.04 10.56 -5.41
C LEU A 90 1.28 11.00 -6.06
N ARG A 91 1.94 12.01 -5.49
CA ARG A 91 3.32 12.33 -5.89
C ARG A 91 4.28 11.30 -5.35
N VAL A 92 5.17 10.81 -6.19
CA VAL A 92 6.32 10.03 -5.74
C VAL A 92 7.46 11.00 -5.41
N HIS A 93 8.02 10.90 -4.21
CA HIS A 93 9.12 11.77 -3.78
C HIS A 93 10.38 11.49 -4.62
N ALA A 94 11.06 12.53 -5.05
CA ALA A 94 12.23 12.46 -5.95
C ALA A 94 13.39 11.58 -5.40
N GLY A 95 13.47 11.39 -4.09
CA GLY A 95 14.45 10.52 -3.45
C GLY A 95 14.13 9.03 -3.49
N ILE A 96 12.96 8.63 -4.03
CA ILE A 96 12.53 7.22 -4.09
C ILE A 96 12.51 6.79 -5.56
N PRO A 97 13.35 5.82 -5.96
CA PRO A 97 13.28 5.24 -7.30
C PRO A 97 11.89 4.65 -7.58
N LEU A 98 11.35 4.86 -8.79
CA LEU A 98 10.00 4.43 -9.14
C LEU A 98 9.80 2.92 -9.00
N ASP A 99 10.79 2.11 -9.37
CA ASP A 99 10.78 0.65 -9.22
C ASP A 99 10.61 0.19 -7.76
N ARG A 100 10.95 1.03 -6.79
CA ARG A 100 10.78 0.78 -5.35
C ARG A 100 9.55 1.45 -4.75
N ALA A 101 9.03 2.48 -5.40
CA ALA A 101 7.88 3.24 -4.91
C ALA A 101 6.56 2.46 -5.06
N ALA A 102 6.45 1.58 -6.05
CA ALA A 102 5.23 0.86 -6.36
C ALA A 102 4.66 0.11 -5.16
N SER A 103 5.49 -0.64 -4.42
CA SER A 103 5.07 -1.41 -3.25
C SER A 103 4.60 -0.55 -2.07
N LEU A 104 4.90 0.76 -2.05
CA LEU A 104 4.39 1.68 -1.03
C LEU A 104 2.89 1.95 -1.19
N LEU A 105 2.35 1.82 -2.40
CA LEU A 105 0.98 2.22 -2.75
C LEU A 105 -0.09 1.21 -2.32
N CYS A 106 0.29 0.00 -1.96
CA CYS A 106 -0.58 -1.00 -1.35
C CYS A 106 0.06 -1.57 -0.09
N ALA A 107 1.11 -2.39 -0.23
CA ALA A 107 1.74 -3.05 0.92
C ALA A 107 2.27 -2.03 1.94
N GLY A 108 2.90 -0.95 1.49
CA GLY A 108 3.45 0.10 2.35
C GLY A 108 2.37 0.80 3.17
N ILE A 109 1.35 1.37 2.51
CA ILE A 109 0.27 2.08 3.22
C ILE A 109 -0.53 1.16 4.13
N THR A 110 -0.75 -0.09 3.71
CA THR A 110 -1.50 -1.08 4.51
C THR A 110 -0.86 -1.36 5.86
N VAL A 111 0.46 -1.39 5.94
CA VAL A 111 1.18 -1.60 7.21
C VAL A 111 1.48 -0.29 7.93
N TYR A 112 1.73 0.81 7.20
CA TYR A 112 2.00 2.12 7.78
C TYR A 112 0.79 2.72 8.49
N SER A 113 -0.38 2.67 7.86
CA SER A 113 -1.61 3.28 8.37
C SER A 113 -1.97 2.82 9.80
N PRO A 114 -2.05 1.51 10.12
CA PRO A 114 -2.36 1.07 11.48
C PRO A 114 -1.25 1.44 12.47
N LEU A 115 0.02 1.38 12.10
CA LEU A 115 1.11 1.80 12.99
C LEU A 115 0.98 3.27 13.39
N ARG A 116 0.61 4.13 12.44
CA ARG A 116 0.34 5.54 12.71
C ARG A 116 -0.93 5.75 13.51
N HIS A 117 -2.02 5.08 13.13
CA HIS A 117 -3.33 5.22 13.77
C HIS A 117 -3.27 4.83 15.26
N TYR A 118 -2.61 3.73 15.59
CA TYR A 118 -2.43 3.28 16.98
C TYR A 118 -1.24 3.93 17.69
N GLY A 119 -0.62 4.93 17.07
CA GLY A 119 0.38 5.78 17.71
C GLY A 119 1.69 5.07 18.05
N LEU A 120 2.18 4.18 17.17
CA LEU A 120 3.48 3.54 17.37
C LEU A 120 4.57 4.59 17.61
N LYS A 121 5.32 4.39 18.69
CA LYS A 121 6.43 5.28 19.11
C LYS A 121 7.76 4.53 19.07
N ALA A 122 8.84 5.30 18.90
CA ALA A 122 10.19 4.76 18.97
C ALA A 122 10.42 4.02 20.30
N GLY A 123 11.14 2.91 20.25
CA GLY A 123 11.44 2.07 21.40
C GLY A 123 10.37 1.04 21.76
N GLN A 124 9.13 1.18 21.25
CA GLN A 124 8.09 0.16 21.47
C GLN A 124 8.41 -1.13 20.72
N GLN A 125 7.93 -2.24 21.29
CA GLN A 125 8.09 -3.58 20.70
C GLN A 125 6.84 -3.93 19.90
N ILE A 126 7.04 -4.46 18.70
CA ILE A 126 5.97 -4.99 17.88
C ILE A 126 6.34 -6.35 17.30
N ALA A 127 5.33 -7.14 17.00
CA ALA A 127 5.49 -8.38 16.26
C ALA A 127 4.89 -8.26 14.86
N VAL A 128 5.66 -8.68 13.86
CA VAL A 128 5.19 -8.82 12.48
C VAL A 128 4.93 -10.30 12.21
N VAL A 129 3.66 -10.66 12.02
CA VAL A 129 3.26 -12.05 11.78
C VAL A 129 3.25 -12.35 10.28
N GLY A 130 4.15 -13.22 9.87
CA GLY A 130 4.38 -13.58 8.47
C GLY A 130 5.39 -12.65 7.77
N LEU A 131 6.30 -13.26 7.01
CA LEU A 131 7.30 -12.55 6.21
C LEU A 131 7.05 -12.85 4.71
N GLY A 132 5.98 -12.26 4.18
CA GLY A 132 5.69 -12.14 2.76
C GLY A 132 5.88 -10.69 2.32
N GLY A 133 5.28 -10.25 1.21
CA GLY A 133 5.39 -8.87 0.70
C GLY A 133 4.99 -7.82 1.74
N LEU A 134 3.83 -7.98 2.38
CA LEU A 134 3.37 -7.05 3.42
C LEU A 134 4.27 -7.09 4.66
N GLY A 135 4.65 -8.30 5.13
CA GLY A 135 5.52 -8.44 6.30
C GLY A 135 6.90 -7.83 6.07
N HIS A 136 7.45 -7.95 4.85
CA HIS A 136 8.67 -7.26 4.44
C HIS A 136 8.55 -5.74 4.65
N MET A 137 7.47 -5.14 4.12
CA MET A 137 7.21 -3.71 4.30
C MET A 137 6.96 -3.36 5.77
N GLY A 138 6.26 -4.24 6.51
CA GLY A 138 5.98 -4.07 7.93
C GLY A 138 7.26 -3.96 8.76
N VAL A 139 8.21 -4.85 8.55
CA VAL A 139 9.52 -4.82 9.25
C VAL A 139 10.24 -3.51 8.94
N LYS A 140 10.40 -3.15 7.66
CA LYS A 140 11.14 -1.96 7.24
C LYS A 140 10.50 -0.67 7.76
N ILE A 141 9.19 -0.54 7.64
CA ILE A 141 8.47 0.67 8.06
C ILE A 141 8.48 0.81 9.58
N ALA A 142 8.19 -0.25 10.32
CA ALA A 142 8.21 -0.21 11.76
C ALA A 142 9.61 0.10 12.31
N ARG A 143 10.65 -0.48 11.71
CA ARG A 143 12.04 -0.16 12.04
C ARG A 143 12.38 1.30 11.76
N ALA A 144 11.94 1.83 10.61
CA ALA A 144 12.12 3.25 10.27
C ALA A 144 11.38 4.19 11.24
N MET A 145 10.27 3.74 11.84
CA MET A 145 9.56 4.45 12.90
C MET A 145 10.22 4.31 14.28
N GLY A 146 11.33 3.58 14.36
CA GLY A 146 12.11 3.40 15.60
C GLY A 146 11.63 2.28 16.52
N ALA A 147 10.72 1.42 16.07
CA ALA A 147 10.26 0.27 16.86
C ALA A 147 11.32 -0.84 16.93
N LYS A 148 11.23 -1.67 17.96
CA LYS A 148 11.89 -2.97 18.03
C LYS A 148 10.96 -4.00 17.41
N VAL A 149 11.45 -4.73 16.41
CA VAL A 149 10.62 -5.60 15.57
C VAL A 149 11.01 -7.06 15.76
N THR A 150 10.05 -7.90 16.16
CA THR A 150 10.19 -9.36 16.15
C THR A 150 9.33 -9.94 15.02
N VAL A 151 9.91 -10.76 14.15
CA VAL A 151 9.18 -11.47 13.09
C VAL A 151 8.74 -12.84 13.60
N LEU A 152 7.45 -13.14 13.45
CA LEU A 152 6.88 -14.47 13.70
C LEU A 152 6.61 -15.15 12.36
N SER A 153 7.21 -16.29 12.08
CA SER A 153 7.06 -17.01 10.81
C SER A 153 6.95 -18.52 11.01
N THR A 154 6.14 -19.17 10.18
CA THR A 154 6.08 -20.63 10.12
C THR A 154 7.31 -21.27 9.45
N SER A 155 8.14 -20.47 8.78
CA SER A 155 9.30 -20.93 7.99
C SER A 155 10.60 -20.52 8.67
N PRO A 156 11.32 -21.43 9.36
CA PRO A 156 12.56 -21.10 10.06
C PRO A 156 13.65 -20.51 9.15
N GLY A 157 13.71 -20.96 7.88
CA GLY A 157 14.68 -20.47 6.89
C GLY A 157 14.55 -18.99 6.52
N LYS A 158 13.52 -18.29 7.00
CA LYS A 158 13.35 -16.82 6.79
C LYS A 158 14.02 -15.97 7.87
N ARG A 159 14.74 -16.58 8.80
CA ARG A 159 15.39 -15.87 9.91
C ARG A 159 16.39 -14.82 9.40
N ASP A 160 17.28 -15.23 8.54
CA ASP A 160 18.36 -14.36 8.04
C ASP A 160 17.81 -13.21 7.21
N ASP A 161 16.78 -13.47 6.39
CA ASP A 161 16.06 -12.46 5.66
C ASP A 161 15.39 -11.43 6.59
N ALA A 162 14.74 -11.90 7.66
CA ALA A 162 14.09 -11.03 8.65
C ALA A 162 15.11 -10.09 9.31
N LEU A 163 16.25 -10.62 9.75
CA LEU A 163 17.32 -9.83 10.36
C LEU A 163 17.95 -8.85 9.36
N ALA A 164 18.17 -9.28 8.12
CA ALA A 164 18.68 -8.41 7.06
C ALA A 164 17.72 -7.25 6.72
N LEU A 165 16.41 -7.45 6.90
CA LEU A 165 15.39 -6.40 6.74
C LEU A 165 15.36 -5.41 7.92
N GLY A 166 16.04 -5.73 9.02
CA GLY A 166 16.13 -4.89 10.20
C GLY A 166 15.28 -5.35 11.39
N ALA A 167 14.81 -6.60 11.40
CA ALA A 167 14.17 -7.15 12.59
C ALA A 167 15.22 -7.34 13.72
N ASP A 168 14.80 -7.08 14.95
CA ASP A 168 15.62 -7.31 16.16
C ASP A 168 15.52 -8.76 16.63
N GLY A 169 14.42 -9.46 16.30
CA GLY A 169 14.17 -10.84 16.69
C GLY A 169 13.39 -11.63 15.64
N PHE A 170 13.48 -12.95 15.76
CA PHE A 170 12.74 -13.89 14.91
C PHE A 170 12.31 -15.11 15.71
N ALA A 171 11.06 -15.52 15.52
CA ALA A 171 10.50 -16.72 16.14
C ALA A 171 9.86 -17.64 15.11
N ALA A 172 10.25 -18.92 15.12
CA ALA A 172 9.64 -19.95 14.30
C ALA A 172 8.37 -20.47 15.00
N THR A 173 7.19 -20.09 14.49
CA THR A 173 5.90 -20.35 15.18
C THR A 173 5.48 -21.83 15.20
N ARG A 174 6.14 -22.70 14.42
CA ARG A 174 5.95 -24.16 14.49
C ARG A 174 6.67 -24.82 15.64
N GLU A 175 7.55 -24.10 16.34
CA GLU A 175 8.33 -24.58 17.46
C GLU A 175 7.79 -23.98 18.76
N PRO A 176 6.99 -24.73 19.56
CA PRO A 176 6.37 -24.19 20.79
C PRO A 176 7.36 -23.62 21.80
N ALA A 177 8.60 -24.16 21.83
CA ALA A 177 9.64 -23.67 22.70
C ALA A 177 10.04 -22.21 22.43
N THR A 178 9.88 -21.76 21.19
CA THR A 178 10.24 -20.39 20.75
C THR A 178 9.47 -19.31 21.50
N PHE A 179 8.21 -19.59 21.88
CA PHE A 179 7.37 -18.61 22.60
C PHE A 179 7.72 -18.49 24.09
N ARG A 180 8.60 -19.35 24.61
CA ARG A 180 9.07 -19.26 26.01
C ARG A 180 10.26 -18.33 26.16
N THR A 181 10.85 -17.89 25.06
CA THR A 181 12.07 -17.05 25.02
C THR A 181 11.85 -15.69 24.38
N LEU A 182 10.61 -15.37 24.01
CA LEU A 182 10.14 -14.05 23.57
C LEU A 182 9.65 -13.25 24.77
#